data_5f78baf0279d1baeb98b97438ff3a176
#
_entry.id   5f78baf0279d1baeb98b97438ff3a176
#
_cell.length_a   1.000
_cell.length_b   1.000
_cell.length_c   1.000
_cell.angle_alpha   90.00
_cell.angle_beta   90.00
_cell.angle_gamma   90.00
#
_symmetry.space_group_name_H-M   'P 1'
#
loop_
_entity.id
_entity.type
_entity.pdbx_description
1 polymer ?
#
loop_
_entity_poly.entity_id
_entity_poly.type
_entity_poly.pdbx_seq_one_letter_code
_entity_poly.pdbx_strand_id
1 'polypeptide(L)'
;MADKVIGIDLGTTNSVVAVMEGGDPVVIPNAEGGRTTPSVVGFTKDGERLVGQVAKRQAVTNPQNTVFSIKRFMGRKMSEVQDEQKRVPYKVERASNGDVRIEVQGKMYSPPEISAMIL
;
A
#
# COMPACT_ATOMS: atom_id res chain seq x y z
N MET A 1 -30.12 -13.83 6.23
CA MET A 1 -29.06 -13.66 5.24
C MET A 1 -27.72 -14.00 5.89
N ALA A 2 -26.97 -14.89 5.29
CA ALA A 2 -25.65 -15.24 5.82
C ALA A 2 -24.66 -14.09 5.60
N ASP A 3 -23.89 -13.77 6.61
CA ASP A 3 -22.83 -12.78 6.48
C ASP A 3 -21.70 -13.35 5.60
N LYS A 4 -21.17 -12.50 4.74
CA LYS A 4 -20.02 -12.87 3.93
C LYS A 4 -18.73 -12.61 4.72
N VAL A 5 -17.85 -13.61 4.69
CA VAL A 5 -16.51 -13.47 5.28
C VAL A 5 -15.53 -13.16 4.18
N ILE A 6 -14.79 -12.07 4.35
CA ILE A 6 -13.75 -11.65 3.42
C ILE A 6 -12.39 -11.76 4.11
N GLY A 7 -11.48 -12.45 3.46
CA GLY A 7 -10.10 -12.55 3.91
C GLY A 7 -9.20 -11.65 3.07
N ILE A 8 -8.33 -10.93 3.73
CA ILE A 8 -7.38 -10.03 3.06
C ILE A 8 -5.97 -10.37 3.53
N ASP A 9 -5.10 -10.64 2.57
CA ASP A 9 -3.67 -10.77 2.83
C ASP A 9 -2.97 -9.54 2.27
N LEU A 10 -2.61 -8.62 3.17
CA LEU A 10 -1.84 -7.43 2.81
C LEU A 10 -0.36 -7.77 2.88
N GLY A 11 0.19 -8.24 1.77
CA GLY A 11 1.60 -8.59 1.68
C GLY A 11 2.48 -7.37 1.43
N THR A 12 3.78 -7.53 1.63
CA THR A 12 4.76 -6.46 1.39
C THR A 12 4.80 -6.09 -0.10
N THR A 13 4.72 -7.09 -0.97
CA THR A 13 4.82 -6.91 -2.42
C THR A 13 3.46 -6.98 -3.12
N ASN A 14 2.62 -7.94 -2.73
CA ASN A 14 1.31 -8.16 -3.33
C ASN A 14 0.26 -8.40 -2.26
N SER A 15 -0.97 -8.01 -2.57
CA SER A 15 -2.13 -8.23 -1.71
C SER A 15 -3.14 -9.12 -2.41
N VAL A 16 -3.91 -9.87 -1.63
CA VAL A 16 -4.94 -10.79 -2.13
C VAL A 16 -6.19 -10.62 -1.30
N VAL A 17 -7.36 -10.67 -1.97
CA VAL A 17 -8.66 -10.67 -1.32
C VAL A 17 -9.40 -11.93 -1.72
N ALA A 18 -9.99 -12.61 -0.76
CA ALA A 18 -10.79 -13.81 -1.00
C ALA A 18 -12.10 -13.73 -0.24
N VAL A 19 -13.11 -14.43 -0.76
CA VAL A 19 -14.42 -14.55 -0.14
C VAL A 19 -14.75 -16.03 0.04
N MET A 20 -15.48 -16.37 1.10
CA MET A 20 -15.95 -17.74 1.28
C MET A 20 -17.17 -18.01 0.40
N GLU A 21 -17.09 -19.01 -0.44
CA GLU A 21 -18.19 -19.49 -1.27
C GLU A 21 -18.32 -21.00 -1.12
N GLY A 22 -19.50 -21.44 -0.66
CA GLY A 22 -19.78 -22.88 -0.51
C GLY A 22 -18.80 -23.61 0.39
N GLY A 23 -18.23 -22.95 1.39
CA GLY A 23 -17.26 -23.54 2.31
C GLY A 23 -15.80 -23.46 1.84
N ASP A 24 -15.54 -22.95 0.63
CA ASP A 24 -14.19 -22.80 0.10
C ASP A 24 -13.84 -21.31 -0.11
N PRO A 25 -12.58 -20.94 0.13
CA PRO A 25 -12.14 -19.58 -0.18
C PRO A 25 -11.95 -19.42 -1.69
N VAL A 26 -12.47 -18.32 -2.22
CA VAL A 26 -12.35 -17.98 -3.64
C VAL A 26 -11.71 -16.61 -3.76
N VAL A 27 -10.61 -16.51 -4.49
CA VAL A 27 -9.91 -15.25 -4.72
C VAL A 27 -10.76 -14.34 -5.59
N ILE A 28 -10.92 -13.09 -5.14
CA ILE A 28 -11.65 -12.08 -5.89
C ILE A 28 -10.68 -11.39 -6.85
N PRO A 29 -10.91 -11.44 -8.17
CA PRO A 29 -10.08 -10.69 -9.12
C PRO A 29 -10.19 -9.19 -8.89
N ASN A 30 -9.09 -8.47 -9.13
CA ASN A 30 -9.11 -7.02 -9.07
C ASN A 30 -9.75 -6.43 -10.33
N ALA A 31 -9.83 -5.09 -10.41
CA ALA A 31 -10.45 -4.40 -11.54
C ALA A 31 -9.77 -4.71 -12.88
N GLU A 32 -8.53 -5.15 -12.86
CA GLU A 32 -7.74 -5.48 -14.05
C GLU A 32 -7.78 -6.99 -14.38
N GLY A 33 -8.55 -7.77 -13.64
CA GLY A 33 -8.69 -9.21 -13.81
C GLY A 33 -7.62 -10.05 -13.14
N GLY A 34 -6.66 -9.43 -12.45
CA GLY A 34 -5.61 -10.16 -11.75
C GLY A 34 -6.08 -10.70 -10.40
N ARG A 35 -5.49 -11.81 -9.98
CA ARG A 35 -5.78 -12.43 -8.67
C ARG A 35 -4.97 -11.82 -7.53
N THR A 36 -3.88 -11.16 -7.86
CA THR A 36 -3.07 -10.43 -6.89
C THR A 36 -3.02 -8.97 -7.30
N THR A 37 -2.95 -8.09 -6.30
CA THR A 37 -2.81 -6.66 -6.51
C THR A 37 -1.46 -6.24 -5.95
N PRO A 38 -0.57 -5.63 -6.75
CA PRO A 38 0.66 -5.08 -6.20
C PRO A 38 0.35 -4.11 -5.07
N SER A 39 1.06 -4.25 -3.95
CA SER A 39 0.88 -3.40 -2.76
C SER A 39 1.55 -2.05 -3.00
N VAL A 40 1.07 -1.32 -3.98
CA VAL A 40 1.65 -0.06 -4.46
C VAL A 40 0.55 0.99 -4.57
N VAL A 41 0.83 2.18 -4.07
CA VAL A 41 -0.06 3.35 -4.19
C VAL A 41 0.73 4.46 -4.87
N GLY A 42 0.18 5.01 -5.93
CA GLY A 42 0.78 6.13 -6.66
C GLY A 42 -0.11 7.34 -6.65
N PHE A 43 0.51 8.51 -6.72
CA PHE A 43 -0.19 9.79 -6.83
C PHE A 43 0.27 10.48 -8.10
N THR A 44 -0.65 10.80 -8.99
CA THR A 44 -0.32 11.49 -10.24
C THR A 44 -0.07 12.98 -9.98
N LYS A 45 0.47 13.67 -10.98
CA LYS A 45 0.67 15.12 -10.89
C LYS A 45 -0.63 15.88 -10.68
N ASP A 46 -1.75 15.33 -11.14
CA ASP A 46 -3.07 15.93 -10.99
C ASP A 46 -3.72 15.60 -9.65
N GLY A 47 -3.05 14.84 -8.80
CA GLY A 47 -3.56 14.45 -7.50
C GLY A 47 -4.45 13.21 -7.51
N GLU A 48 -4.54 12.48 -8.61
CA GLU A 48 -5.23 11.21 -8.68
C GLU A 48 -4.47 10.14 -7.90
N ARG A 49 -5.21 9.25 -7.26
CA ARG A 49 -4.64 8.12 -6.54
C ARG A 49 -4.78 6.86 -7.37
N LEU A 50 -3.66 6.19 -7.59
CA LEU A 50 -3.59 4.92 -8.31
C LEU A 50 -3.21 3.81 -7.33
N VAL A 51 -3.75 2.61 -7.55
CA VAL A 51 -3.46 1.45 -6.69
C VAL A 51 -3.19 0.24 -7.59
N GLY A 52 -2.23 -0.58 -7.18
CA GLY A 52 -1.95 -1.83 -7.85
C GLY A 52 -1.02 -1.68 -9.05
N GLN A 53 -1.32 -2.41 -10.12
CA GLN A 53 -0.44 -2.49 -11.29
C GLN A 53 -0.24 -1.14 -11.98
N VAL A 54 -1.27 -0.32 -12.04
CA VAL A 54 -1.18 1.04 -12.63
C VAL A 54 -0.20 1.89 -11.83
N ALA A 55 -0.28 1.83 -10.51
CA ALA A 55 0.65 2.54 -9.64
C ALA A 55 2.07 2.02 -9.79
N LYS A 56 2.24 0.71 -9.90
CA LYS A 56 3.55 0.09 -10.09
C LYS A 56 4.22 0.55 -11.38
N ARG A 57 3.46 0.71 -12.46
CA ARG A 57 3.97 1.23 -13.73
C ARG A 57 4.45 2.66 -13.59
N GLN A 58 3.76 3.48 -12.80
CA GLN A 58 4.12 4.87 -12.55
C GLN A 58 5.48 5.01 -11.86
N ALA A 59 5.93 4.01 -11.13
CA ALA A 59 7.20 4.05 -10.38
C ALA A 59 8.40 4.36 -11.26
N VAL A 60 8.33 4.02 -12.55
CA VAL A 60 9.41 4.29 -13.50
C VAL A 60 9.55 5.79 -13.81
N THR A 61 8.43 6.49 -13.93
CA THR A 61 8.41 7.91 -14.34
C THR A 61 8.16 8.88 -13.17
N ASN A 62 7.61 8.39 -12.08
CA ASN A 62 7.23 9.22 -10.94
C ASN A 62 7.51 8.51 -9.61
N PRO A 63 8.77 8.11 -9.36
CA PRO A 63 9.10 7.29 -8.18
C PRO A 63 8.87 7.99 -6.84
N GLN A 64 9.04 9.31 -6.76
CA GLN A 64 8.86 10.04 -5.50
C GLN A 64 7.41 10.00 -5.01
N ASN A 65 6.46 9.80 -5.91
CA ASN A 65 5.03 9.79 -5.61
C ASN A 65 4.42 8.40 -5.72
N THR A 66 5.26 7.37 -5.66
CA THR A 66 4.83 5.97 -5.72
C THR A 66 5.32 5.24 -4.49
N VAL A 67 4.37 4.84 -3.62
CA VAL A 67 4.67 4.21 -2.35
C VAL A 67 4.52 2.70 -2.46
N PHE A 68 5.55 1.96 -2.08
CA PHE A 68 5.55 0.50 -2.07
C PHE A 68 6.23 -0.02 -0.81
N SER A 69 6.08 -1.29 -0.53
CA SER A 69 6.64 -1.95 0.66
C SER A 69 6.26 -1.26 1.97
N ILE A 70 5.07 -0.67 2.01
CA ILE A 70 4.61 0.10 3.18
C ILE A 70 4.52 -0.78 4.44
N LYS A 71 4.31 -2.07 4.27
CA LYS A 71 4.22 -3.00 5.39
C LYS A 71 5.49 -3.00 6.25
N ARG A 72 6.64 -2.68 5.67
CA ARG A 72 7.92 -2.59 6.40
C ARG A 72 7.95 -1.44 7.41
N PHE A 73 7.08 -0.46 7.23
CA PHE A 73 6.97 0.69 8.14
C PHE A 73 5.82 0.58 9.13
N MET A 74 4.94 -0.41 8.93
CA MET A 74 3.77 -0.60 9.79
C MET A 74 4.18 -0.98 11.21
N GLY A 75 3.59 -0.27 12.19
CA GLY A 75 3.83 -0.56 13.60
C GLY A 75 5.23 -0.25 14.10
N ARG A 76 6.01 0.51 13.35
CA ARG A 76 7.40 0.84 13.72
C ARG A 76 7.60 2.31 13.96
N LYS A 77 8.60 2.63 14.75
CA LYS A 77 9.09 4.00 14.95
C LYS A 77 10.17 4.32 13.91
N MET A 78 10.37 5.61 13.65
CA MET A 78 11.34 6.05 12.67
C MET A 78 12.77 5.54 13.00
N SER A 79 13.11 5.45 14.27
CA SER A 79 14.40 4.93 14.71
C SER A 79 14.64 3.47 14.34
N GLU A 80 13.55 2.70 14.10
CA GLU A 80 13.63 1.27 13.78
C GLU A 80 13.72 1.00 12.26
N VAL A 81 13.48 2.01 11.43
CA VAL A 81 13.36 1.84 9.97
C VAL A 81 14.32 2.71 9.17
N GLN A 82 15.43 3.13 9.78
CA GLN A 82 16.40 4.01 9.10
C GLN A 82 16.99 3.38 7.84
N ASP A 83 17.23 2.08 7.85
CA ASP A 83 17.76 1.36 6.68
C ASP A 83 16.72 1.27 5.56
N GLU A 84 15.48 0.99 5.91
CA GLU A 84 14.37 0.92 4.95
C GLU A 84 14.12 2.29 4.32
N GLN A 85 14.23 3.37 5.10
CA GLN A 85 14.08 4.73 4.61
C GLN A 85 15.06 5.04 3.48
N LYS A 86 16.28 4.56 3.58
CA LYS A 86 17.32 4.81 2.58
C LYS A 86 17.11 4.04 1.27
N ARG A 87 16.29 2.99 1.30
CA ARG A 87 16.08 2.10 0.16
C ARG A 87 14.90 2.49 -0.72
N VAL A 88 14.09 3.45 -0.29
CA VAL A 88 12.88 3.85 -1.00
C VAL A 88 13.04 5.24 -1.60
N PRO A 89 12.47 5.48 -2.80
CA PRO A 89 12.56 6.78 -3.46
C PRO A 89 11.56 7.81 -2.93
N TYR A 90 10.50 7.36 -2.28
CA TYR A 90 9.52 8.28 -1.70
C TYR A 90 10.02 8.79 -0.34
N LYS A 91 9.46 9.91 0.08
CA LYS A 91 9.94 10.60 1.28
C LYS A 91 9.34 10.01 2.54
N VAL A 92 10.20 9.53 3.42
CA VAL A 92 9.82 8.99 4.73
C VAL A 92 10.30 9.95 5.79
N GLU A 93 9.39 10.41 6.64
CA GLU A 93 9.69 11.40 7.67
C GLU A 93 9.26 10.95 9.05
N ARG A 94 9.79 11.62 10.05
CA ARG A 94 9.48 11.37 11.45
C ARG A 94 8.40 12.35 11.92
N ALA A 95 7.31 11.83 12.49
CA ALA A 95 6.32 12.67 13.17
C ALA A 95 6.87 13.13 14.54
N SER A 96 6.20 14.11 15.14
CA SER A 96 6.63 14.68 16.42
C SER A 96 6.72 13.64 17.56
N ASN A 97 5.91 12.58 17.49
CA ASN A 97 5.92 11.49 18.47
C ASN A 97 6.89 10.34 18.12
N GLY A 98 7.66 10.49 17.04
CA GLY A 98 8.59 9.46 16.57
C GLY A 98 8.02 8.45 15.61
N ASP A 99 6.75 8.52 15.28
CA ASP A 99 6.12 7.61 14.32
C ASP A 99 6.59 7.90 12.88
N VAL A 100 6.48 6.89 12.03
CA VAL A 100 6.79 7.02 10.62
C VAL A 100 5.66 7.75 9.90
N ARG A 101 6.03 8.67 9.00
CA ARG A 101 5.09 9.32 8.08
C ARG A 101 5.67 9.29 6.68
N ILE A 102 4.77 9.16 5.71
CA ILE A 102 5.12 9.20 4.28
C ILE A 102 4.63 10.54 3.74
N GLU A 103 5.52 11.33 3.17
CA GLU A 103 5.15 12.60 2.55
C GLU A 103 5.01 12.43 1.04
N VAL A 104 3.83 12.77 0.53
CA VAL A 104 3.55 12.75 -0.90
C VAL A 104 2.84 14.06 -1.26
N GLN A 105 3.42 14.80 -2.18
CA GLN A 105 2.83 16.06 -2.69
C GLN A 105 2.45 17.04 -1.58
N GLY A 106 3.30 17.15 -0.57
CA GLY A 106 3.10 18.06 0.54
C GLY A 106 2.14 17.57 1.61
N LYS A 107 1.59 16.39 1.47
CA LYS A 107 0.71 15.77 2.45
C LYS A 107 1.40 14.65 3.20
N MET A 108 1.10 14.52 4.48
CA MET A 108 1.66 13.49 5.34
C MET A 108 0.65 12.36 5.55
N TYR A 109 1.08 11.12 5.32
CA TYR A 109 0.27 9.93 5.52
C TYR A 109 0.94 9.00 6.51
N SER A 110 0.14 8.34 7.35
CA SER A 110 0.64 7.24 8.19
C SER A 110 0.73 5.96 7.35
N PRO A 111 1.61 5.00 7.72
CA PRO A 111 1.61 3.70 7.05
C PRO A 111 0.24 3.00 7.03
N PRO A 112 -0.56 2.99 8.12
CA PRO A 112 -1.92 2.45 8.06
C PRO A 112 -2.82 3.13 7.04
N GLU A 113 -2.71 4.46 6.87
CA GLU A 113 -3.50 5.19 5.87
C GLU A 113 -3.16 4.73 4.45
N ILE A 114 -1.87 4.60 4.14
CA ILE A 114 -1.42 4.11 2.83
C ILE A 114 -1.87 2.65 2.63
N SER A 115 -1.74 1.82 3.66
CA SER A 115 -2.18 0.42 3.59
C SER A 115 -3.68 0.31 3.32
N ALA A 116 -4.48 1.18 3.94
CA ALA A 116 -5.92 1.22 3.70
C ALA A 116 -6.27 1.56 2.25
N MET A 117 -5.45 2.36 1.58
CA MET A 117 -5.67 2.71 0.18
C MET A 117 -5.50 1.51 -0.76
N ILE A 118 -4.68 0.53 -0.39
CA ILE A 118 -4.49 -0.71 -1.15
C ILE A 118 -5.74 -1.58 -1.05
N LEU A 119 -6.37 -1.56 0.08
CA LEU A 119 -7.57 -2.35 0.35
C LEU A 119 -8.82 -1.64 -0.18
#